data_d80af56f1975afab3a04bd40450cdc72
#
_entry.id   d80af56f1975afab3a04bd40450cdc72
#
_cell.length_a   1.000
_cell.length_b   1.000
_cell.length_c   1.000
_cell.angle_alpha   90.00
_cell.angle_beta   90.00
_cell.angle_gamma   90.00
#
_symmetry.space_group_name_H-M   'P 1'
#
loop_
_entity.id
_entity.type
_entity.pdbx_description
1 polymer ?
#
loop_
_entity_poly.entity_id
_entity_poly.type
_entity_poly.pdbx_seq_one_letter_code
_entity_poly.pdbx_strand_id
1 'polypeptide(L)'
;MLHSTPPHHDPHAVTPIVPLSSNTIRVACSSCNLRELCMPLGLTAEELDRVDGLVANRRRVKRGTSLFRCGDKFTSLYAIRTGFFKTCITSEDGRDQVTGFQMAGEVVGLDGIVNDRHTCDAIALEDADVCLLPFDRIEELSTEIPGLQRHVHKIRSEERRVGKECRSRWSPYH
;
A
#
# COMPACT_ATOMS: atom_id res chain seq x y z
N MET A 1 12.95 -34.37 32.90
CA MET A 1 12.93 -34.10 31.45
C MET A 1 11.84 -33.10 31.20
N LEU A 2 12.19 -31.83 31.05
CA LEU A 2 11.22 -30.73 30.80
C LEU A 2 11.04 -30.59 29.30
N HIS A 3 9.86 -30.95 28.79
CA HIS A 3 9.47 -30.70 27.41
C HIS A 3 9.14 -29.21 27.24
N SER A 4 10.07 -28.46 26.67
CA SER A 4 9.79 -27.10 26.16
C SER A 4 8.93 -27.18 24.90
N THR A 5 7.70 -26.78 25.02
CA THR A 5 6.81 -26.54 23.86
C THR A 5 7.29 -25.29 23.13
N PRO A 6 7.48 -25.32 21.80
CA PRO A 6 7.82 -24.10 21.05
C PRO A 6 6.64 -23.11 21.09
N PRO A 7 6.91 -21.80 21.09
CA PRO A 7 5.86 -20.79 21.10
C PRO A 7 5.01 -20.89 19.84
N HIS A 8 3.70 -20.95 20.02
CA HIS A 8 2.71 -20.88 18.94
C HIS A 8 2.91 -19.56 18.18
N HIS A 9 3.32 -19.68 16.93
CA HIS A 9 3.37 -18.54 16.03
C HIS A 9 1.93 -18.26 15.55
N ASP A 10 1.33 -17.17 16.08
CA ASP A 10 0.02 -16.72 15.65
C ASP A 10 0.17 -16.06 14.26
N PRO A 11 -0.33 -16.68 13.17
CA PRO A 11 -0.24 -16.12 11.83
C PRO A 11 -1.13 -14.89 11.64
N HIS A 12 -1.88 -14.48 12.66
CA HIS A 12 -2.84 -13.38 12.62
C HIS A 12 -2.39 -12.14 13.40
N ALA A 13 -1.16 -12.10 13.92
CA ALA A 13 -0.66 -10.93 14.63
C ALA A 13 -0.53 -9.73 13.69
N VAL A 14 -1.47 -8.80 13.80
CA VAL A 14 -1.32 -7.46 13.24
C VAL A 14 -0.23 -6.76 14.04
N THR A 15 0.90 -6.49 13.40
CA THR A 15 2.00 -5.77 14.06
C THR A 15 1.50 -4.39 14.48
N PRO A 16 1.55 -4.01 15.77
CA PRO A 16 1.14 -2.69 16.19
C PRO A 16 2.00 -1.63 15.48
N ILE A 17 1.37 -0.53 15.09
CA ILE A 17 2.05 0.65 14.58
C ILE A 17 2.90 1.19 15.74
N VAL A 18 4.21 0.94 15.71
CA VAL A 18 5.12 1.55 16.68
C VAL A 18 5.32 3.00 16.23
N PRO A 19 4.85 3.99 16.99
CA PRO A 19 5.19 5.37 16.69
C PRO A 19 6.69 5.53 16.84
N LEU A 20 7.38 5.87 15.77
CA LEU A 20 8.79 6.20 15.81
C LEU A 20 8.94 7.46 16.67
N SER A 21 9.72 7.34 17.74
CA SER A 21 10.16 8.41 18.62
C SER A 21 10.63 9.64 17.81
N SER A 22 10.39 10.82 18.33
CA SER A 22 10.53 12.15 17.72
C SER A 22 11.91 12.55 17.17
N ASN A 23 12.82 11.62 16.97
CA ASN A 23 14.10 11.81 16.29
C ASN A 23 14.10 11.19 14.89
N THR A 24 12.92 11.05 14.27
CA THR A 24 12.77 10.52 12.92
C THR A 24 13.33 11.54 11.94
N ILE A 25 14.48 11.25 11.38
CA ILE A 25 15.02 11.92 10.19
C ILE A 25 13.88 11.94 9.17
N ARG A 26 13.33 13.13 8.90
CA ARG A 26 12.42 13.33 7.77
C ARG A 26 13.23 13.02 6.52
N VAL A 27 13.09 11.80 6.02
CA VAL A 27 13.65 11.48 4.72
C VAL A 27 12.65 12.00 3.72
N ALA A 28 12.94 13.17 3.25
CA ALA A 28 12.16 13.82 2.21
C ALA A 28 12.13 12.96 0.95
N CYS A 29 10.98 12.90 0.28
CA CYS A 29 10.87 12.27 -1.04
C CYS A 29 11.79 12.94 -2.05
N SER A 30 12.10 14.22 -1.87
CA SER A 30 13.07 14.97 -2.68
C SER A 30 14.47 14.36 -2.71
N SER A 31 14.89 13.65 -1.66
CA SER A 31 16.18 12.93 -1.57
C SER A 31 16.04 11.41 -1.74
N CYS A 32 14.85 10.91 -2.07
CA CYS A 32 14.61 9.49 -2.24
C CYS A 32 14.99 9.02 -3.65
N ASN A 33 15.80 7.97 -3.75
CA ASN A 33 16.21 7.39 -5.03
C ASN A 33 15.05 6.80 -5.86
N LEU A 34 13.91 6.53 -5.20
CA LEU A 34 12.71 5.96 -5.83
C LEU A 34 11.68 7.04 -6.23
N ARG A 35 12.01 8.31 -6.07
CA ARG A 35 11.10 9.43 -6.34
C ARG A 35 10.47 9.38 -7.73
N GLU A 36 11.26 9.10 -8.74
CA GLU A 36 10.80 9.06 -10.13
C GLU A 36 9.78 7.94 -10.41
N LEU A 37 9.80 6.90 -9.59
CA LEU A 37 8.89 5.76 -9.71
C LEU A 37 7.59 5.99 -8.92
N CYS A 38 7.69 6.60 -7.72
CA CYS A 38 6.54 6.79 -6.82
C CYS A 38 5.73 8.05 -7.10
N MET A 39 6.34 9.07 -7.73
CA MET A 39 5.75 10.40 -7.89
C MET A 39 5.26 10.64 -9.32
N PRO A 40 4.20 11.44 -9.49
CA PRO A 40 3.78 11.91 -10.81
C PRO A 40 4.92 12.69 -11.49
N LEU A 41 5.11 12.46 -12.77
CA LEU A 41 6.06 13.22 -13.58
C LEU A 41 5.57 14.66 -13.78
N GLY A 42 6.50 15.61 -13.77
CA GLY A 42 6.23 17.01 -14.14
C GLY A 42 5.78 17.91 -12.99
N LEU A 43 6.02 17.51 -11.75
CA LEU A 43 5.84 18.38 -10.59
C LEU A 43 7.01 19.38 -10.46
N THR A 44 6.70 20.62 -10.10
CA THR A 44 7.71 21.66 -9.77
C THR A 44 8.41 21.33 -8.44
N ALA A 45 9.52 21.99 -8.15
CA ALA A 45 10.22 21.82 -6.88
C ALA A 45 9.34 22.17 -5.66
N GLU A 46 8.53 23.22 -5.76
CA GLU A 46 7.60 23.64 -4.72
C GLU A 46 6.47 22.64 -4.51
N GLU A 47 5.92 22.09 -5.61
CA GLU A 47 4.90 21.03 -5.56
C GLU A 47 5.47 19.74 -4.95
N LEU A 48 6.71 19.41 -5.24
CA LEU A 48 7.41 18.27 -4.65
C LEU A 48 7.59 18.43 -3.13
N ASP A 49 7.98 19.61 -2.66
CA ASP A 49 8.09 19.88 -1.22
C ASP A 49 6.75 19.72 -0.50
N ARG A 50 5.66 20.10 -1.14
CA ARG A 50 4.31 19.90 -0.61
C ARG A 50 3.92 18.43 -0.56
N VAL A 51 4.26 17.66 -1.59
CA VAL A 51 4.05 16.21 -1.61
C VAL A 51 4.93 15.49 -0.59
N ASP A 52 6.15 15.97 -0.36
CA ASP A 52 7.01 15.45 0.71
C ASP A 52 6.34 15.57 2.09
N GLY A 53 5.57 16.62 2.31
CA GLY A 53 4.78 16.82 3.52
C GLY A 53 3.65 15.79 3.71
N LEU A 54 3.24 15.07 2.65
CA LEU A 54 2.20 14.03 2.73
C LEU A 54 2.72 12.74 3.36
N VAL A 55 4.01 12.44 3.25
CA VAL A 55 4.59 11.23 3.84
C VAL A 55 4.55 11.36 5.36
N ALA A 56 3.50 10.81 5.95
CA ALA A 56 3.28 10.94 7.39
C ALA A 56 4.31 10.13 8.19
N ASN A 57 4.52 8.88 7.80
CA ASN A 57 5.35 7.95 8.55
C ASN A 57 5.92 6.84 7.65
N ARG A 58 6.97 6.19 8.15
CA ARG A 58 7.47 4.92 7.64
C ARG A 58 6.98 3.78 8.51
N ARG A 59 6.73 2.65 7.88
CA ARG A 59 6.35 1.42 8.55
C ARG A 59 7.23 0.28 8.09
N ARG A 60 7.84 -0.42 9.05
CA ARG A 60 8.48 -1.72 8.82
C ARG A 60 7.44 -2.82 8.81
N VAL A 61 7.55 -3.69 7.83
CA VAL A 61 6.69 -4.86 7.68
C VAL A 61 7.57 -6.09 7.65
N LYS A 62 7.38 -6.99 8.58
CA LYS A 62 8.14 -8.24 8.66
C LYS A 62 7.68 -9.22 7.60
N ARG A 63 8.62 -10.02 7.10
CA ARG A 63 8.32 -11.12 6.17
C ARG A 63 7.13 -11.95 6.67
N GLY A 64 6.20 -12.25 5.79
CA GLY A 64 5.01 -13.06 6.07
C GLY A 64 3.87 -12.32 6.78
N THR A 65 4.06 -11.05 7.18
CA THR A 65 2.98 -10.26 7.77
C THR A 65 2.23 -9.45 6.72
N SER A 66 0.93 -9.21 6.98
CA SER A 66 0.10 -8.40 6.11
C SER A 66 0.29 -6.91 6.40
N LEU A 67 0.44 -6.13 5.35
CA LEU A 67 0.39 -4.67 5.40
C LEU A 67 -1.04 -4.18 5.67
N PHE A 68 -1.98 -4.77 4.97
CA PHE A 68 -3.44 -4.67 5.17
C PHE A 68 -4.11 -5.96 4.70
N ARG A 69 -5.38 -6.13 5.06
CA ARG A 69 -6.19 -7.30 4.71
C ARG A 69 -7.46 -6.91 3.96
N CYS A 70 -8.00 -7.85 3.23
CA CYS A 70 -9.31 -7.72 2.61
C CYS A 70 -10.36 -7.38 3.66
N GLY A 71 -11.15 -6.35 3.40
CA GLY A 71 -12.17 -5.81 4.32
C GLY A 71 -11.67 -4.74 5.28
N ASP A 72 -10.37 -4.54 5.44
CA ASP A 72 -9.84 -3.45 6.26
C ASP A 72 -10.25 -2.09 5.66
N LYS A 73 -10.48 -1.12 6.55
CA LYS A 73 -10.78 0.25 6.11
C LYS A 73 -9.60 0.84 5.35
N PHE A 74 -9.86 1.36 4.18
CA PHE A 74 -8.88 2.10 3.41
C PHE A 74 -8.67 3.50 4.00
N THR A 75 -7.43 3.85 4.30
CA THR A 75 -7.06 5.17 4.84
C THR A 75 -5.82 5.74 4.17
N SER A 76 -4.96 4.90 3.63
CA SER A 76 -3.67 5.30 3.12
C SER A 76 -3.24 4.45 1.93
N LEU A 77 -2.46 5.04 1.06
CA LEU A 77 -1.61 4.33 0.11
C LEU A 77 -0.25 4.06 0.75
N TYR A 78 0.46 3.09 0.22
CA TYR A 78 1.77 2.70 0.72
C TYR A 78 2.77 2.63 -0.43
N ALA A 79 3.78 3.51 -0.41
CA ALA A 79 4.88 3.45 -1.35
C ALA A 79 5.98 2.52 -0.81
N ILE A 80 6.35 1.50 -1.57
CA ILE A 80 7.35 0.51 -1.17
C ILE A 80 8.73 1.13 -1.36
N ARG A 81 9.50 1.23 -0.27
CA ARG A 81 10.89 1.65 -0.32
C ARG A 81 11.86 0.50 -0.52
N THR A 82 11.65 -0.56 0.23
CA THR A 82 12.44 -1.78 0.17
C THR A 82 11.54 -2.97 0.33
N GLY A 83 11.93 -4.10 -0.23
CA GLY A 83 11.22 -5.35 -0.10
C GLY A 83 10.21 -5.60 -1.21
N PHE A 84 9.54 -6.74 -1.09
CA PHE A 84 8.55 -7.25 -2.04
C PHE A 84 7.26 -7.60 -1.33
N PHE A 85 6.16 -7.35 -1.98
CA PHE A 85 4.83 -7.74 -1.54
C PHE A 85 4.14 -8.61 -2.58
N LYS A 86 3.29 -9.52 -2.12
CA LYS A 86 2.27 -10.13 -2.96
C LYS A 86 0.90 -9.62 -2.54
N THR A 87 0.03 -9.41 -3.51
CA THR A 87 -1.40 -9.22 -3.25
C THR A 87 -2.14 -10.50 -3.55
N CYS A 88 -3.11 -10.87 -2.71
CA CYS A 88 -3.90 -12.07 -2.88
C CYS A 88 -5.34 -11.85 -2.42
N ILE A 89 -6.24 -12.62 -3.01
CA ILE A 89 -7.64 -12.70 -2.64
C ILE A 89 -7.90 -14.13 -2.17
N THR A 90 -8.47 -14.26 -0.98
CA THR A 90 -8.93 -15.57 -0.50
C THR A 90 -10.35 -15.82 -1.02
N SER A 91 -10.54 -16.90 -1.76
CA SER A 91 -11.84 -17.31 -2.26
C SER A 91 -12.69 -17.93 -1.13
N GLU A 92 -14.00 -18.06 -1.35
CA GLU A 92 -14.95 -18.62 -0.36
C GLU A 92 -14.59 -20.06 0.07
N ASP A 93 -13.92 -20.82 -0.80
CA ASP A 93 -13.41 -22.17 -0.53
C ASP A 93 -12.04 -22.18 0.21
N GLY A 94 -11.55 -21.02 0.64
CA GLY A 94 -10.32 -20.87 1.42
C GLY A 94 -9.03 -20.95 0.61
N ARG A 95 -9.09 -20.85 -0.72
CA ARG A 95 -7.91 -20.85 -1.57
C ARG A 95 -7.42 -19.42 -1.79
N ASP A 96 -6.12 -19.23 -1.64
CA ASP A 96 -5.48 -17.96 -1.95
C ASP A 96 -5.11 -17.87 -3.43
N GLN A 97 -5.59 -16.82 -4.07
CA GLN A 97 -5.20 -16.47 -5.43
C GLN A 97 -4.32 -15.24 -5.39
N VAL A 98 -3.07 -15.37 -5.86
CA VAL A 98 -2.17 -14.24 -6.03
C VAL A 98 -2.66 -13.40 -7.20
N THR A 99 -2.90 -12.11 -6.94
CA THR A 99 -3.36 -11.14 -7.93
C THR A 99 -2.25 -10.26 -8.48
N GLY A 100 -1.13 -10.15 -7.76
CA GLY A 100 0.03 -9.38 -8.21
C GLY A 100 1.20 -9.45 -7.26
N PHE A 101 2.33 -8.93 -7.75
CA PHE A 101 3.55 -8.71 -6.99
C PHE A 101 3.93 -7.24 -7.13
N GLN A 102 4.37 -6.63 -6.04
CA GLN A 102 4.82 -5.25 -6.01
C GLN A 102 6.21 -5.16 -5.38
N MET A 103 7.02 -4.27 -5.93
CA MET A 103 8.42 -4.09 -5.54
C MET A 103 8.72 -2.63 -5.16
N ALA A 104 9.94 -2.40 -4.73
CA ALA A 104 10.43 -1.05 -4.40
C ALA A 104 10.19 -0.07 -5.57
N GLY A 105 9.63 1.09 -5.27
CA GLY A 105 9.21 2.11 -6.24
C GLY A 105 7.73 2.04 -6.63
N GLU A 106 7.03 0.97 -6.29
CA GLU A 106 5.60 0.83 -6.57
C GLU A 106 4.73 1.22 -5.37
N VAL A 107 3.46 1.49 -5.64
CA VAL A 107 2.46 1.87 -4.65
C VAL A 107 1.45 0.74 -4.51
N VAL A 108 1.15 0.36 -3.26
CA VAL A 108 0.11 -0.62 -2.92
C VAL A 108 -1.03 0.04 -2.16
N GLY A 109 -2.19 -0.59 -2.18
CA GLY A 109 -3.41 -0.11 -1.52
C GLY A 109 -4.38 0.62 -2.45
N LEU A 110 -4.09 0.68 -3.76
CA LEU A 110 -4.95 1.33 -4.76
C LEU A 110 -6.34 0.68 -4.86
N ASP A 111 -6.44 -0.61 -4.52
CA ASP A 111 -7.67 -1.40 -4.49
C ASP A 111 -8.75 -0.83 -3.55
N GLY A 112 -8.34 -0.12 -2.49
CA GLY A 112 -9.24 0.47 -1.51
C GLY A 112 -9.89 1.79 -1.92
N ILE A 113 -9.40 2.45 -2.98
CA ILE A 113 -9.83 3.80 -3.37
C ILE A 113 -11.31 3.87 -3.77
N VAL A 114 -11.84 2.81 -4.36
CA VAL A 114 -13.22 2.82 -4.92
C VAL A 114 -14.27 2.52 -3.86
N ASN A 115 -13.95 1.65 -2.91
CA ASN A 115 -14.93 1.11 -1.97
C ASN A 115 -14.64 1.49 -0.49
N ASP A 116 -13.67 2.34 -0.24
CA ASP A 116 -13.18 2.71 1.10
C ASP A 116 -12.74 1.51 1.96
N ARG A 117 -12.52 0.36 1.31
CA ARG A 117 -12.05 -0.88 1.93
C ARG A 117 -11.13 -1.63 0.99
N HIS A 118 -10.12 -2.25 1.55
CA HIS A 118 -9.24 -3.13 0.80
C HIS A 118 -10.00 -4.37 0.29
N THR A 119 -9.74 -4.75 -0.96
CA THR A 119 -10.37 -5.90 -1.63
C THR A 119 -9.45 -7.10 -1.71
N CYS A 120 -8.19 -6.95 -1.30
CA CYS A 120 -7.18 -8.00 -1.26
C CYS A 120 -6.32 -7.87 0.00
N ASP A 121 -5.54 -8.91 0.29
CA ASP A 121 -4.47 -8.87 1.28
C ASP A 121 -3.16 -8.45 0.60
N ALA A 122 -2.36 -7.64 1.27
CA ALA A 122 -0.97 -7.36 0.85
C ALA A 122 0.00 -7.95 1.87
N ILE A 123 0.77 -8.94 1.46
CA ILE A 123 1.64 -9.73 2.34
C ILE A 123 3.10 -9.51 1.94
N ALA A 124 3.95 -9.17 2.92
CA ALA A 124 5.38 -8.99 2.70
C ALA A 124 6.07 -10.34 2.46
N LEU A 125 6.82 -10.44 1.36
CA LEU A 125 7.60 -11.63 1.01
C LEU A 125 8.98 -11.65 1.67
N GLU A 126 9.45 -10.49 2.08
CA GLU A 126 10.67 -10.27 2.86
C GLU A 126 10.46 -9.10 3.83
N ASP A 127 11.44 -8.81 4.70
CA ASP A 127 11.40 -7.63 5.55
C ASP A 127 11.39 -6.38 4.66
N ALA A 128 10.39 -5.54 4.82
CA ALA A 128 10.10 -4.42 3.93
C ALA A 128 9.92 -3.11 4.70
N ASP A 129 10.22 -2.00 4.03
CA ASP A 129 9.91 -0.64 4.50
C ASP A 129 8.95 0.03 3.52
N VAL A 130 7.88 0.62 4.03
CA VAL A 130 6.90 1.37 3.25
C VAL A 130 6.72 2.79 3.81
N CYS A 131 6.43 3.74 2.93
CA CYS A 131 6.00 5.08 3.29
C CYS A 131 4.48 5.14 3.29
N LEU A 132 3.87 5.66 4.37
CA LEU A 132 2.43 5.88 4.46
C LEU A 132 2.07 7.23 3.83
N LEU A 133 1.11 7.17 2.92
CA LEU A 133 0.55 8.32 2.22
C LEU A 133 -0.95 8.40 2.56
N PRO A 134 -1.36 9.21 3.57
CA PRO A 134 -2.77 9.36 3.91
C PRO A 134 -3.57 9.86 2.70
N PHE A 135 -4.61 9.11 2.33
CA PHE A 135 -5.31 9.36 1.06
C PHE A 135 -6.14 10.64 1.08
N ASP A 136 -6.71 10.99 2.23
CA ASP A 136 -7.40 12.27 2.46
C ASP A 136 -6.50 13.47 2.16
N ARG A 137 -5.24 13.39 2.58
CA ARG A 137 -4.24 14.43 2.33
C ARG A 137 -3.82 14.49 0.86
N ILE A 138 -3.75 13.34 0.19
CA ILE A 138 -3.50 13.29 -1.26
C ILE A 138 -4.66 13.95 -2.01
N GLU A 139 -5.90 13.67 -1.63
CA GLU A 139 -7.08 14.28 -2.23
C GLU A 139 -7.10 15.80 -2.03
N GLU A 140 -6.88 16.26 -0.80
CA GLU A 140 -6.80 17.67 -0.47
C GLU A 140 -5.74 18.38 -1.32
N LEU A 141 -4.52 17.86 -1.37
CA LEU A 141 -3.43 18.43 -2.14
C LEU A 141 -3.68 18.36 -3.66
N SER A 142 -4.39 17.33 -4.13
CA SER A 142 -4.73 17.18 -5.55
C SER A 142 -5.65 18.29 -6.07
N THR A 143 -6.42 18.93 -5.20
CA THR A 143 -7.25 20.08 -5.59
C THR A 143 -6.43 21.30 -5.97
N GLU A 144 -5.22 21.40 -5.43
CA GLU A 144 -4.33 22.54 -5.63
C GLU A 144 -3.25 22.26 -6.69
N ILE A 145 -2.90 20.99 -6.92
CA ILE A 145 -1.85 20.58 -7.86
C ILE A 145 -2.47 19.80 -9.02
N PRO A 146 -2.66 20.44 -10.21
CA PRO A 146 -3.30 19.80 -11.36
C PRO A 146 -2.60 18.52 -11.85
N GLY A 147 -1.27 18.43 -11.70
CA GLY A 147 -0.50 17.23 -12.03
C GLY A 147 -0.86 16.05 -11.15
N LEU A 148 -1.00 16.27 -9.85
CA LEU A 148 -1.40 15.26 -8.88
C LEU A 148 -2.88 14.87 -9.09
N GLN A 149 -3.76 15.83 -9.37
CA GLN A 149 -5.17 15.57 -9.67
C GLN A 149 -5.33 14.61 -10.85
N ARG A 150 -4.64 14.88 -11.96
CA ARG A 150 -4.67 13.99 -13.14
C ARG A 150 -4.17 12.58 -12.81
N HIS A 151 -3.15 12.48 -11.97
CA HIS A 151 -2.60 11.20 -11.54
C HIS A 151 -3.60 10.40 -10.70
N VAL A 152 -4.24 11.03 -9.73
CA VAL A 152 -5.29 10.40 -8.89
C VAL A 152 -6.48 9.96 -9.74
N HIS A 153 -6.92 10.77 -10.69
CA HIS A 153 -8.01 10.39 -11.60
C HIS A 153 -7.63 9.21 -12.49
N LYS A 154 -6.40 9.16 -12.99
CA LYS A 154 -5.90 8.04 -13.79
C LYS A 154 -5.93 6.75 -12.98
N ILE A 155 -5.39 6.76 -11.76
CA ILE A 155 -5.39 5.61 -10.85
C ILE A 155 -6.82 5.11 -10.59
N ARG A 156 -7.74 6.00 -10.24
CA ARG A 156 -9.15 5.64 -10.00
C ARG A 156 -9.82 5.00 -11.22
N SER A 157 -9.48 5.45 -12.41
CA SER A 157 -10.04 4.90 -13.65
C SER A 157 -9.46 3.53 -13.99
N GLU A 158 -8.18 3.32 -13.72
CA GLU A 158 -7.50 2.03 -13.92
C GLU A 158 -8.03 0.96 -12.94
N GLU A 159 -8.19 1.30 -11.67
CA GLU A 159 -8.75 0.40 -10.65
C GLU A 159 -10.20 0.00 -10.96
N ARG A 160 -11.02 0.91 -11.49
CA ARG A 160 -12.37 0.57 -11.96
C ARG A 160 -12.37 -0.44 -13.10
N ARG A 161 -11.39 -0.40 -13.98
CA ARG A 161 -11.23 -1.38 -15.07
C ARG A 161 -10.89 -2.75 -14.52
N VAL A 162 -9.84 -2.82 -13.67
CA VAL A 162 -9.39 -4.07 -13.07
C VAL A 162 -10.50 -4.71 -12.23
N GLY A 163 -11.22 -3.94 -11.43
CA GLY A 163 -12.35 -4.43 -10.64
C GLY A 163 -13.50 -5.00 -11.48
N LYS A 164 -13.76 -4.44 -12.68
CA LYS A 164 -14.76 -4.97 -13.61
C LYS A 164 -14.30 -6.27 -14.28
N GLU A 165 -13.05 -6.35 -14.66
CA GLU A 165 -12.49 -7.55 -15.30
C GLU A 165 -12.41 -8.74 -14.33
N CYS A 166 -12.07 -8.50 -13.08
CA CYS A 166 -12.11 -9.52 -12.04
C CYS A 166 -13.54 -10.05 -11.83
N ARG A 167 -14.55 -9.20 -11.78
CA ARG A 167 -15.96 -9.62 -11.65
C ARG A 167 -16.48 -10.40 -12.86
N SER A 168 -16.08 -10.02 -14.07
CA SER A 168 -16.57 -10.69 -15.29
C SER A 168 -15.97 -12.07 -15.49
N ARG A 169 -14.75 -12.33 -14.98
CA ARG A 169 -14.11 -13.66 -15.05
C ARG A 169 -14.68 -14.69 -14.10
N TRP A 170 -15.39 -14.24 -13.06
CA TRP A 170 -15.96 -15.10 -12.01
C TRP A 170 -17.48 -15.29 -12.14
N SER A 171 -18.06 -14.94 -13.28
CA SER A 171 -19.45 -15.31 -13.54
C SER A 171 -19.53 -16.83 -13.74
N PRO A 172 -20.28 -17.57 -12.90
CA PRO A 172 -20.38 -19.05 -13.02
C PRO A 172 -21.14 -19.52 -14.25
N TYR A 173 -21.47 -18.62 -15.15
CA TYR A 173 -22.21 -18.92 -16.39
C TYR A 173 -21.39 -18.54 -17.63
N HIS A 174 -20.33 -19.28 -17.83
CA HIS A 174 -19.66 -19.41 -19.12
C HIS A 174 -19.38 -20.88 -19.41
#